data_d5b6c12c0240c7117048d77c1b3274f7
#
_entry.id   d5b6c12c0240c7117048d77c1b3274f7
#
_cell.length_a   1.000
_cell.length_b   1.000
_cell.length_c   1.000
_cell.angle_alpha   90.00
_cell.angle_beta   90.00
_cell.angle_gamma   90.00
#
_symmetry.space_group_name_H-M   'P 1'
#
loop_
_entity.id
_entity.type
_entity.pdbx_description
1 polymer ?
#
loop_
_entity_poly.entity_id
_entity_poly.type
_entity_poly.pdbx_seq_one_letter_code
_entity_poly.pdbx_strand_id
1 'polypeptide(L)'
;MTEKRRIACFFTAGYTELNAMKAFMRKINDTVEYIQLCPIGPRKSRSAIQNRHIDRIDKNQNGMTGEKLIQFVLDFIKEKRFEEEGYDALLIEDDKDNRFLSIEENGIAYIDENRWKCFKDGVAECIRERYPSIPVIFFYAAPEVEAWFLADWENSFGSVYKNTFTTQQNDYFSVKFRKYVNDCILTDRYKNCIEKYGYFEGKYRKLSEEIQDVLERIDFLGDYMPELEHPIISYSKKIQGEDMLERIEPKVILHNCTFFFKEGYWALQAF
;
A
#
# COMPACT_ATOMS: atom_id res chain seq x y z
N MET A 1 -12.33 20.04 -24.83
CA MET A 1 -11.97 19.03 -23.81
C MET A 1 -11.93 19.75 -22.48
N THR A 2 -12.73 19.33 -21.51
CA THR A 2 -12.63 19.86 -20.13
C THR A 2 -11.29 19.44 -19.56
N GLU A 3 -10.55 20.39 -19.02
CA GLU A 3 -9.28 20.13 -18.33
C GLU A 3 -9.53 19.19 -17.14
N LYS A 4 -8.71 18.14 -17.00
CA LYS A 4 -8.85 17.20 -15.88
C LYS A 4 -8.43 17.89 -14.59
N ARG A 5 -9.17 17.67 -13.51
CA ARG A 5 -8.76 18.10 -12.16
C ARG A 5 -7.45 17.43 -11.80
N ARG A 6 -6.55 18.16 -11.11
CA ARG A 6 -5.20 17.74 -10.80
C ARG A 6 -5.06 17.46 -9.30
N ILE A 7 -4.62 16.26 -8.97
CA ILE A 7 -4.39 15.84 -7.58
C ILE A 7 -2.89 15.78 -7.32
N ALA A 8 -2.42 16.52 -6.32
CA ALA A 8 -1.06 16.41 -5.79
C ALA A 8 -0.96 15.15 -4.92
N CYS A 9 -0.13 14.18 -5.31
CA CYS A 9 -0.04 12.87 -4.68
C CYS A 9 1.26 12.71 -3.90
N PHE A 10 1.11 12.34 -2.65
CA PHE A 10 2.20 12.00 -1.72
C PHE A 10 1.95 10.58 -1.21
N PHE A 11 2.76 9.64 -1.67
CA PHE A 11 2.69 8.23 -1.30
C PHE A 11 3.84 7.87 -0.39
N THR A 12 3.66 6.82 0.40
CA THR A 12 4.76 6.15 1.10
C THR A 12 5.95 5.98 0.16
N ALA A 13 7.14 6.41 0.59
CA ALA A 13 8.32 6.39 -0.25
C ALA A 13 8.99 5.00 -0.25
N GLY A 14 8.22 4.01 -0.65
CA GLY A 14 8.60 2.63 -0.88
C GLY A 14 8.79 2.32 -2.37
N TYR A 15 9.39 1.18 -2.65
CA TYR A 15 9.57 0.72 -4.03
C TYR A 15 8.26 0.23 -4.65
N THR A 16 7.35 -0.32 -3.86
CA THR A 16 6.02 -0.75 -4.30
C THR A 16 5.24 0.42 -4.88
N GLU A 17 5.25 1.57 -4.19
CA GLU A 17 4.46 2.75 -4.53
C GLU A 17 5.07 3.55 -5.69
N LEU A 18 6.38 3.52 -5.83
CA LEU A 18 7.15 4.39 -6.73
C LEU A 18 6.64 4.40 -8.17
N ASN A 19 6.35 3.24 -8.74
CA ASN A 19 5.91 3.10 -10.12
C ASN A 19 4.43 2.73 -10.24
N ALA A 20 3.88 1.96 -9.32
CA ALA A 20 2.59 1.30 -9.44
C ALA A 20 1.42 2.06 -8.79
N MET A 21 1.64 2.83 -7.70
CA MET A 21 0.54 3.44 -6.95
C MET A 21 -0.33 4.37 -7.79
N LYS A 22 0.25 5.15 -8.65
CA LYS A 22 -0.50 6.04 -9.54
C LYS A 22 -1.39 5.27 -10.53
N ALA A 23 -0.93 4.14 -11.03
CA ALA A 23 -1.73 3.27 -11.90
C ALA A 23 -2.88 2.63 -11.11
N PHE A 24 -2.62 2.20 -9.89
CA PHE A 24 -3.63 1.67 -8.97
C PHE A 24 -4.72 2.71 -8.66
N MET A 25 -4.36 3.96 -8.33
CA MET A 25 -5.32 5.03 -8.05
C MET A 25 -6.23 5.34 -9.26
N ARG A 26 -5.71 5.22 -10.49
CA ARG A 26 -6.51 5.38 -11.71
C ARG A 26 -7.59 4.33 -11.88
N LYS A 27 -7.44 3.14 -11.30
CA LYS A 27 -8.50 2.12 -11.29
C LYS A 27 -9.69 2.54 -10.41
N ILE A 28 -9.49 3.47 -9.48
CA ILE A 28 -10.55 4.02 -8.63
C ILE A 28 -11.22 5.21 -9.29
N ASN A 29 -10.41 6.15 -9.77
CA ASN A 29 -10.90 7.35 -10.47
C ASN A 29 -9.94 7.72 -11.61
N ASP A 30 -10.37 7.53 -12.85
CA ASP A 30 -9.61 7.82 -14.08
C ASP A 30 -9.92 9.20 -14.68
N THR A 31 -10.87 9.93 -14.08
CA THR A 31 -11.30 11.24 -14.55
C THR A 31 -10.37 12.37 -14.16
N VAL A 32 -9.42 12.12 -13.26
CA VAL A 32 -8.47 13.08 -12.71
C VAL A 32 -7.05 12.83 -13.20
N GLU A 33 -6.17 13.82 -13.02
CA GLU A 33 -4.74 13.71 -13.27
C GLU A 33 -3.99 13.60 -11.94
N TYR A 34 -3.26 12.51 -11.74
CA TYR A 34 -2.43 12.26 -10.55
C TYR A 34 -1.01 12.76 -10.78
N ILE A 35 -0.59 13.77 -10.02
CA ILE A 35 0.75 14.36 -10.05
C ILE A 35 1.52 13.84 -8.84
N GLN A 36 2.35 12.83 -9.05
CA GLN A 36 3.16 12.23 -7.98
C GLN A 36 4.30 13.14 -7.59
N LEU A 37 4.33 13.56 -6.32
CA LEU A 37 5.32 14.43 -5.72
C LEU A 37 6.24 13.68 -4.74
N CYS A 38 5.74 12.56 -4.19
CA CYS A 38 6.48 11.60 -3.38
C CYS A 38 5.89 10.19 -3.59
N PRO A 39 6.71 9.12 -3.74
CA PRO A 39 8.14 9.17 -4.05
C PRO A 39 8.41 9.58 -5.50
N ILE A 40 9.57 10.17 -5.74
CA ILE A 40 10.05 10.46 -7.10
C ILE A 40 11.44 9.86 -7.31
N GLY A 41 11.80 9.64 -8.56
CA GLY A 41 13.16 9.25 -8.91
C GLY A 41 14.17 10.40 -8.73
N PRO A 42 15.47 10.09 -8.67
CA PRO A 42 16.51 11.11 -8.62
C PRO A 42 16.36 12.08 -9.78
N ARG A 43 16.47 13.37 -9.52
CA ARG A 43 16.40 14.41 -10.56
C ARG A 43 17.53 14.16 -11.58
N LYS A 44 17.19 13.59 -12.72
CA LYS A 44 18.04 13.61 -13.91
C LYS A 44 17.74 14.88 -14.69
N SER A 45 18.77 15.44 -15.34
CA SER A 45 18.63 16.63 -16.20
C SER A 45 17.42 16.51 -17.14
N ARG A 46 16.82 17.65 -17.51
CA ARG A 46 15.55 17.84 -18.26
C ARG A 46 15.29 16.99 -19.51
N SER A 47 16.21 16.13 -19.93
CA SER A 47 16.12 15.30 -21.14
C SER A 47 15.63 13.85 -20.91
N ALA A 48 15.29 13.44 -19.70
CA ALA A 48 14.86 12.08 -19.42
C ALA A 48 13.32 11.95 -19.49
N ILE A 49 12.91 11.35 -20.56
CA ILE A 49 11.55 11.01 -21.03
C ILE A 49 10.64 10.47 -19.90
N GLN A 50 9.43 11.01 -19.86
CA GLN A 50 8.39 10.84 -18.87
C GLN A 50 7.81 9.42 -18.63
N ASN A 51 8.30 8.38 -19.30
CA ASN A 51 7.71 7.03 -19.28
C ASN A 51 8.72 5.90 -18.98
N ARG A 52 9.78 6.16 -18.23
CA ARG A 52 10.72 5.10 -17.85
C ARG A 52 10.45 4.63 -16.43
N HIS A 53 10.46 3.30 -16.25
CA HIS A 53 10.56 2.66 -14.95
C HIS A 53 11.64 3.32 -14.08
N ILE A 54 11.30 3.68 -12.86
CA ILE A 54 12.19 4.36 -11.93
C ILE A 54 12.83 3.31 -11.03
N ASP A 55 14.12 3.08 -11.19
CA ASP A 55 14.85 2.04 -10.42
C ASP A 55 15.27 2.47 -9.02
N ARG A 56 15.25 3.76 -8.73
CA ARG A 56 15.73 4.33 -7.45
C ARG A 56 14.86 5.48 -7.01
N ILE A 57 14.58 5.54 -5.72
CA ILE A 57 13.93 6.67 -5.06
C ILE A 57 14.98 7.79 -4.85
N ASP A 58 14.55 9.05 -4.94
CA ASP A 58 15.38 10.18 -4.53
C ASP A 58 15.82 9.99 -3.07
N LYS A 59 17.13 10.20 -2.82
CA LYS A 59 17.76 9.92 -1.52
C LYS A 59 17.10 10.70 -0.35
N ASN A 60 16.52 11.86 -0.63
CA ASN A 60 15.87 12.69 0.38
C ASN A 60 14.44 12.21 0.70
N GLN A 61 13.86 11.35 -0.15
CA GLN A 61 12.53 10.81 0.04
C GLN A 61 12.54 9.31 0.44
N ASN A 62 13.64 8.60 0.25
CA ASN A 62 13.71 7.16 0.49
C ASN A 62 13.33 6.77 1.92
N GLY A 63 12.37 5.86 2.05
CA GLY A 63 11.82 5.41 3.34
C GLY A 63 10.99 6.47 4.08
N MET A 64 10.46 7.45 3.36
CA MET A 64 9.58 8.47 3.92
C MET A 64 8.19 7.89 4.11
N THR A 65 7.74 7.82 5.36
CA THR A 65 6.44 7.31 5.80
C THR A 65 6.06 7.96 7.14
N GLY A 66 4.81 7.85 7.55
CA GLY A 66 4.33 8.34 8.84
C GLY A 66 4.50 9.84 9.02
N GLU A 67 5.00 10.23 10.18
CA GLU A 67 5.21 11.64 10.54
C GLU A 67 6.16 12.35 9.57
N LYS A 68 7.16 11.64 9.03
CA LYS A 68 8.10 12.22 8.05
C LYS A 68 7.39 12.57 6.75
N LEU A 69 6.49 11.71 6.28
CA LEU A 69 5.70 11.98 5.09
C LEU A 69 4.77 13.19 5.31
N ILE A 70 4.08 13.24 6.44
CA ILE A 70 3.21 14.37 6.78
C ILE A 70 4.02 15.67 6.87
N GLN A 71 5.17 15.67 7.55
CA GLN A 71 6.03 16.84 7.63
C GLN A 71 6.50 17.29 6.24
N PHE A 72 6.87 16.33 5.38
CA PHE A 72 7.23 16.65 4.00
C PHE A 72 6.08 17.31 3.23
N VAL A 73 4.85 16.80 3.37
CA VAL A 73 3.65 17.41 2.76
C VAL A 73 3.48 18.84 3.25
N LEU A 74 3.52 19.06 4.58
CA LEU A 74 3.33 20.38 5.19
C LEU A 74 4.43 21.38 4.80
N ASP A 75 5.64 20.92 4.55
CA ASP A 75 6.72 21.77 4.05
C ASP A 75 6.60 22.04 2.55
N PHE A 76 6.23 21.03 1.77
CA PHE A 76 6.06 21.16 0.33
C PHE A 76 4.96 22.15 -0.07
N ILE A 77 3.83 22.15 0.66
CA ILE A 77 2.74 23.12 0.39
C ILE A 77 3.14 24.57 0.70
N LYS A 78 4.23 24.82 1.41
CA LYS A 78 4.77 26.17 1.65
C LYS A 78 5.62 26.67 0.49
N GLU A 79 6.04 25.78 -0.40
CA GLU A 79 6.84 26.16 -1.56
C GLU A 79 6.00 26.95 -2.57
N LYS A 80 6.59 27.99 -3.15
CA LYS A 80 5.95 28.79 -4.20
C LYS A 80 5.51 27.95 -5.40
N ARG A 81 6.25 26.89 -5.70
CA ARG A 81 5.95 25.92 -6.75
C ARG A 81 4.59 25.27 -6.57
N PHE A 82 4.18 24.95 -5.34
CA PHE A 82 2.88 24.33 -5.09
C PHE A 82 1.73 25.25 -5.52
N GLU A 83 1.85 26.54 -5.19
CA GLU A 83 0.87 27.56 -5.58
C GLU A 83 0.82 27.78 -7.10
N GLU A 84 2.00 27.82 -7.75
CA GLU A 84 2.13 28.04 -9.20
C GLU A 84 1.58 26.85 -10.04
N GLU A 85 1.69 25.62 -9.54
CA GLU A 85 1.22 24.42 -10.24
C GLU A 85 -0.31 24.30 -10.24
N GLY A 86 -1.01 24.83 -9.26
CA GLY A 86 -2.47 24.84 -9.17
C GLY A 86 -3.08 23.45 -9.07
N TYR A 87 -3.13 22.89 -7.85
CA TYR A 87 -3.76 21.59 -7.59
C TYR A 87 -5.18 21.74 -7.07
N ASP A 88 -6.09 20.83 -7.48
CA ASP A 88 -7.49 20.82 -7.05
C ASP A 88 -7.70 19.99 -5.78
N ALA A 89 -6.77 19.09 -5.45
CA ALA A 89 -6.79 18.30 -4.22
C ALA A 89 -5.39 17.83 -3.82
N LEU A 90 -5.27 17.40 -2.57
CA LEU A 90 -4.14 16.65 -2.03
C LEU A 90 -4.57 15.21 -1.76
N LEU A 91 -3.74 14.24 -2.16
CA LEU A 91 -3.90 12.84 -1.80
C LEU A 91 -2.66 12.38 -1.05
N ILE A 92 -2.87 11.90 0.17
CA ILE A 92 -1.83 11.36 1.05
C ILE A 92 -2.12 9.88 1.23
N GLU A 93 -1.27 9.05 0.65
CA GLU A 93 -1.30 7.61 0.90
C GLU A 93 -0.12 7.25 1.82
N ASP A 94 -0.39 6.44 2.83
CA ASP A 94 0.62 6.03 3.79
C ASP A 94 0.27 4.68 4.42
N ASP A 95 1.31 3.93 4.79
CA ASP A 95 1.15 2.74 5.61
C ASP A 95 0.74 3.13 7.03
N LYS A 96 -0.33 2.52 7.54
CA LYS A 96 -0.78 2.76 8.91
C LYS A 96 0.23 2.24 9.93
N ASP A 97 0.93 1.16 9.61
CA ASP A 97 1.74 0.38 10.56
C ASP A 97 0.92 -0.01 11.82
N ASN A 98 1.44 0.26 13.01
CA ASN A 98 0.74 0.06 14.28
C ASN A 98 -0.02 1.30 14.78
N ARG A 99 -0.04 2.38 14.02
CA ARG A 99 -0.77 3.61 14.38
C ARG A 99 -2.27 3.34 14.37
N PHE A 100 -3.02 4.02 15.22
CA PHE A 100 -4.49 3.93 15.29
C PHE A 100 -5.03 2.54 15.64
N LEU A 101 -4.19 1.63 16.14
CA LEU A 101 -4.62 0.41 16.80
C LEU A 101 -4.48 0.56 18.30
N SER A 102 -5.47 0.07 19.03
CA SER A 102 -5.44 -0.12 20.46
C SER A 102 -5.75 -1.59 20.78
N ILE A 103 -5.36 -2.05 21.95
CA ILE A 103 -5.55 -3.42 22.37
C ILE A 103 -6.39 -3.39 23.64
N GLU A 104 -7.50 -4.12 23.65
CA GLU A 104 -8.32 -4.34 24.86
C GLU A 104 -7.59 -5.20 25.90
N GLU A 105 -8.06 -5.20 27.14
CA GLU A 105 -7.50 -6.02 28.22
C GLU A 105 -7.49 -7.53 27.90
N ASN A 106 -8.46 -8.00 27.11
CA ASN A 106 -8.53 -9.38 26.61
C ASN A 106 -7.54 -9.65 25.47
N GLY A 107 -6.75 -8.65 25.08
CA GLY A 107 -5.76 -8.72 24.02
C GLY A 107 -6.32 -8.62 22.60
N ILE A 108 -7.59 -8.24 22.40
CA ILE A 108 -8.19 -8.03 21.08
C ILE A 108 -7.80 -6.63 20.55
N ALA A 109 -7.27 -6.60 19.33
CA ALA A 109 -6.97 -5.34 18.65
C ALA A 109 -8.24 -4.70 18.07
N TYR A 110 -8.38 -3.41 18.25
CA TYR A 110 -9.43 -2.61 17.61
C TYR A 110 -8.85 -1.34 16.99
N ILE A 111 -9.60 -0.79 16.02
CA ILE A 111 -9.22 0.48 15.37
C ILE A 111 -9.71 1.62 16.26
N ASP A 112 -8.79 2.47 16.70
CA ASP A 112 -9.11 3.70 17.45
C ASP A 112 -9.55 4.80 16.47
N GLU A 113 -10.84 4.81 16.18
CA GLU A 113 -11.45 5.77 15.25
C GLU A 113 -11.28 7.22 15.69
N ASN A 114 -11.25 7.47 17.00
CA ASN A 114 -11.06 8.83 17.53
C ASN A 114 -9.65 9.33 17.25
N ARG A 115 -8.63 8.51 17.50
CA ARG A 115 -7.25 8.86 17.18
C ARG A 115 -7.06 9.08 15.67
N TRP A 116 -7.67 8.23 14.85
CA TRP A 116 -7.65 8.39 13.39
C TRP A 116 -8.30 9.70 12.97
N LYS A 117 -9.48 10.00 13.49
CA LYS A 117 -10.19 11.26 13.20
C LYS A 117 -9.38 12.47 13.62
N CYS A 118 -8.88 12.51 14.87
CA CYS A 118 -8.06 13.62 15.37
C CYS A 118 -6.81 13.85 14.51
N PHE A 119 -6.17 12.77 14.06
CA PHE A 119 -5.01 12.87 13.18
C PHE A 119 -5.38 13.51 11.84
N LYS A 120 -6.43 13.03 11.17
CA LYS A 120 -6.87 13.59 9.88
C LYS A 120 -7.27 15.06 10.00
N ASP A 121 -8.07 15.36 11.02
CA ASP A 121 -8.56 16.70 11.24
C ASP A 121 -7.39 17.67 11.49
N GLY A 122 -6.41 17.27 12.30
CA GLY A 122 -5.22 18.09 12.57
C GLY A 122 -4.37 18.33 11.32
N VAL A 123 -4.10 17.30 10.52
CA VAL A 123 -3.35 17.46 9.25
C VAL A 123 -4.12 18.33 8.26
N ALA A 124 -5.44 18.08 8.11
CA ALA A 124 -6.28 18.85 7.21
C ALA A 124 -6.41 20.32 7.66
N GLU A 125 -6.42 20.60 8.96
CA GLU A 125 -6.43 21.97 9.50
C GLU A 125 -5.13 22.72 9.16
N CYS A 126 -3.97 22.12 9.39
CA CYS A 126 -2.68 22.70 9.00
C CYS A 126 -2.60 23.02 7.50
N ILE A 127 -3.21 22.18 6.66
CA ILE A 127 -3.26 22.41 5.20
C ILE A 127 -4.22 23.56 4.88
N ARG A 128 -5.42 23.58 5.50
CA ARG A 128 -6.45 24.60 5.28
C ARG A 128 -6.05 26.01 5.74
N GLU A 129 -5.17 26.13 6.71
CA GLU A 129 -4.61 27.43 7.09
C GLU A 129 -4.02 28.19 5.90
N ARG A 130 -3.44 27.46 4.96
CA ARG A 130 -2.83 28.03 3.76
C ARG A 130 -3.70 27.90 2.51
N TYR A 131 -4.42 26.78 2.37
CA TYR A 131 -5.27 26.45 1.24
C TYR A 131 -6.68 26.08 1.71
N PRO A 132 -7.54 27.04 2.08
CA PRO A 132 -8.83 26.78 2.72
C PRO A 132 -9.80 25.93 1.91
N SER A 133 -9.70 25.95 0.59
CA SER A 133 -10.60 25.27 -0.32
C SER A 133 -10.06 23.93 -0.88
N ILE A 134 -8.80 23.58 -0.61
CA ILE A 134 -8.22 22.33 -1.12
C ILE A 134 -8.69 21.15 -0.26
N PRO A 135 -9.42 20.16 -0.84
CA PRO A 135 -9.74 18.92 -0.16
C PRO A 135 -8.49 18.06 0.04
N VAL A 136 -8.42 17.39 1.18
CA VAL A 136 -7.37 16.42 1.51
C VAL A 136 -7.97 15.03 1.55
N ILE A 137 -7.47 14.14 0.71
CA ILE A 137 -7.88 12.74 0.61
C ILE A 137 -6.81 11.91 1.34
N PHE A 138 -7.23 11.22 2.41
CA PHE A 138 -6.38 10.27 3.12
C PHE A 138 -6.67 8.85 2.63
N PHE A 139 -5.64 8.17 2.15
CA PHE A 139 -5.74 6.83 1.59
C PHE A 139 -4.72 5.92 2.27
N TYR A 140 -5.12 5.24 3.35
CA TYR A 140 -4.18 4.52 4.20
C TYR A 140 -4.23 3.01 3.99
N ALA A 141 -3.06 2.41 3.79
CA ALA A 141 -2.89 0.97 3.84
C ALA A 141 -2.76 0.49 5.29
N ALA A 142 -3.49 -0.54 5.68
CA ALA A 142 -3.53 -1.00 7.05
C ALA A 142 -3.34 -2.51 7.17
N PRO A 143 -2.27 -2.99 7.81
CA PRO A 143 -1.17 -2.21 8.38
C PRO A 143 -0.23 -1.61 7.33
N GLU A 144 -0.01 -2.28 6.22
CA GLU A 144 0.84 -1.94 5.08
C GLU A 144 0.11 -2.31 3.78
N VAL A 145 0.62 -1.87 2.64
CA VAL A 145 0.07 -2.18 1.30
C VAL A 145 -0.05 -3.69 1.05
N GLU A 146 0.75 -4.49 1.69
CA GLU A 146 0.69 -5.97 1.65
C GLU A 146 -0.67 -6.54 2.10
N ALA A 147 -1.40 -5.81 2.93
CA ALA A 147 -2.77 -6.19 3.30
C ALA A 147 -3.71 -6.18 2.10
N TRP A 148 -3.50 -5.27 1.13
CA TRP A 148 -4.28 -5.23 -0.11
C TRP A 148 -3.96 -6.44 -1.00
N PHE A 149 -2.71 -6.91 -0.99
CA PHE A 149 -2.30 -8.11 -1.72
C PHE A 149 -2.96 -9.37 -1.17
N LEU A 150 -3.04 -9.48 0.16
CA LEU A 150 -3.76 -10.59 0.80
C LEU A 150 -5.27 -10.49 0.58
N ALA A 151 -5.82 -9.27 0.53
CA ALA A 151 -7.24 -9.04 0.28
C ALA A 151 -7.66 -9.41 -1.15
N ASP A 152 -6.79 -9.22 -2.13
CA ASP A 152 -6.98 -9.63 -3.54
C ASP A 152 -5.94 -10.66 -3.95
N TRP A 153 -6.04 -11.84 -3.32
CA TRP A 153 -5.10 -12.94 -3.52
C TRP A 153 -4.92 -13.36 -4.97
N GLU A 154 -6.00 -13.46 -5.73
CA GLU A 154 -5.98 -14.01 -7.09
C GLU A 154 -5.19 -13.12 -8.06
N ASN A 155 -5.26 -11.82 -7.89
CA ASN A 155 -4.55 -10.85 -8.72
C ASN A 155 -3.15 -10.51 -8.19
N SER A 156 -2.84 -10.87 -6.94
CA SER A 156 -1.55 -10.65 -6.30
C SER A 156 -0.70 -11.92 -6.26
N PHE A 157 -0.60 -12.54 -5.09
CA PHE A 157 0.20 -13.75 -4.85
C PHE A 157 -0.15 -14.89 -5.81
N GLY A 158 -1.43 -15.14 -6.04
CA GLY A 158 -1.91 -16.17 -6.95
C GLY A 158 -1.48 -15.94 -8.40
N SER A 159 -1.42 -14.68 -8.84
CA SER A 159 -1.00 -14.33 -10.21
C SER A 159 0.52 -14.28 -10.36
N VAL A 160 1.21 -13.60 -9.44
CA VAL A 160 2.65 -13.33 -9.53
C VAL A 160 3.47 -14.61 -9.39
N TYR A 161 3.05 -15.52 -8.51
CA TYR A 161 3.75 -16.79 -8.30
C TYR A 161 3.22 -17.95 -9.16
N LYS A 162 2.24 -17.72 -10.02
CA LYS A 162 1.67 -18.75 -10.90
C LYS A 162 2.72 -19.48 -11.72
N ASN A 163 3.71 -18.78 -12.23
CA ASN A 163 4.76 -19.35 -13.08
C ASN A 163 5.90 -20.01 -12.29
N THR A 164 5.88 -19.90 -10.97
CA THR A 164 6.85 -20.57 -10.09
C THR A 164 6.60 -22.07 -10.05
N PHE A 165 5.36 -22.49 -10.37
CA PHE A 165 4.93 -23.88 -10.36
C PHE A 165 4.69 -24.41 -11.77
N THR A 166 4.96 -25.69 -11.99
CA THR A 166 4.60 -26.35 -13.26
C THR A 166 3.08 -26.47 -13.41
N THR A 167 2.59 -26.60 -14.65
CA THR A 167 1.14 -26.67 -14.95
C THR A 167 0.43 -27.77 -14.16
N GLN A 168 1.08 -28.93 -13.94
CA GLN A 168 0.51 -30.05 -13.19
C GLN A 168 0.48 -29.80 -11.66
N GLN A 169 1.33 -28.90 -11.16
CA GLN A 169 1.47 -28.56 -9.75
C GLN A 169 0.62 -27.35 -9.37
N ASN A 170 0.20 -26.56 -10.37
CA ASN A 170 -0.31 -25.22 -10.17
C ASN A 170 -1.55 -25.16 -9.26
N ASP A 171 -2.54 -26.02 -9.51
CA ASP A 171 -3.79 -26.00 -8.71
C ASP A 171 -3.55 -26.44 -7.27
N TYR A 172 -2.78 -27.50 -7.11
CA TYR A 172 -2.50 -28.09 -5.80
C TYR A 172 -1.60 -27.18 -4.95
N PHE A 173 -0.50 -26.69 -5.51
CA PHE A 173 0.44 -25.83 -4.80
C PHE A 173 -0.11 -24.43 -4.54
N SER A 174 -0.86 -23.87 -5.47
CA SER A 174 -1.52 -22.59 -5.27
C SER A 174 -2.49 -22.64 -4.07
N VAL A 175 -3.28 -23.71 -3.93
CA VAL A 175 -4.17 -23.91 -2.79
C VAL A 175 -3.39 -24.08 -1.49
N LYS A 176 -2.32 -24.88 -1.48
CA LYS A 176 -1.46 -25.04 -0.30
C LYS A 176 -0.73 -23.75 0.07
N PHE A 177 -0.17 -23.06 -0.91
CA PHE A 177 0.51 -21.78 -0.69
C PHE A 177 -0.42 -20.77 -0.03
N ARG A 178 -1.61 -20.59 -0.60
CA ARG A 178 -2.64 -19.71 0.00
C ARG A 178 -2.99 -20.11 1.43
N LYS A 179 -3.18 -21.42 1.66
CA LYS A 179 -3.49 -21.93 2.99
C LYS A 179 -2.37 -21.64 3.98
N TYR A 180 -1.12 -21.93 3.62
CA TYR A 180 0.03 -21.64 4.49
C TYR A 180 0.17 -20.17 4.83
N VAL A 181 0.09 -19.29 3.83
CA VAL A 181 0.15 -17.84 4.05
C VAL A 181 -1.00 -17.40 4.96
N ASN A 182 -2.23 -17.84 4.70
CA ASN A 182 -3.36 -17.49 5.53
C ASN A 182 -3.24 -18.04 6.96
N ASP A 183 -2.83 -19.29 7.13
CA ASP A 183 -2.70 -19.92 8.45
C ASP A 183 -1.58 -19.29 9.27
N CYS A 184 -0.48 -18.88 8.63
CA CYS A 184 0.66 -18.27 9.30
C CYS A 184 0.45 -16.78 9.60
N ILE A 185 -0.21 -16.04 8.68
CA ILE A 185 -0.35 -14.59 8.77
C ILE A 185 -1.69 -14.18 9.35
N LEU A 186 -2.78 -14.81 8.86
CA LEU A 186 -4.15 -14.51 9.24
C LEU A 186 -4.62 -15.53 10.28
N THR A 187 -4.21 -15.34 11.54
CA THR A 187 -4.75 -16.12 12.66
C THR A 187 -6.26 -15.89 12.79
N ASP A 188 -6.98 -16.78 13.49
CA ASP A 188 -8.43 -16.67 13.70
C ASP A 188 -8.87 -15.29 14.21
N ARG A 189 -7.98 -14.63 14.97
CA ARG A 189 -8.17 -13.30 15.53
C ARG A 189 -8.30 -12.21 14.48
N TYR A 190 -7.65 -12.34 13.32
CA TYR A 190 -7.59 -11.32 12.27
C TYR A 190 -8.32 -11.72 10.98
N LYS A 191 -8.84 -12.94 10.88
CA LYS A 191 -9.48 -13.48 9.66
C LYS A 191 -10.56 -12.58 9.05
N ASN A 192 -11.28 -11.85 9.90
CA ASN A 192 -12.38 -10.99 9.45
C ASN A 192 -11.99 -9.52 9.27
N CYS A 193 -10.77 -9.14 9.53
CA CYS A 193 -10.32 -7.77 9.38
C CYS A 193 -8.79 -7.68 9.33
N ILE A 194 -8.24 -7.83 8.14
CA ILE A 194 -6.80 -7.73 7.91
C ILE A 194 -6.23 -6.36 8.34
N GLU A 195 -7.04 -5.31 8.30
CA GLU A 195 -6.63 -3.96 8.72
C GLU A 195 -6.33 -3.85 10.23
N LYS A 196 -6.68 -4.87 11.01
CA LYS A 196 -6.33 -4.99 12.44
C LYS A 196 -5.03 -5.77 12.69
N TYR A 197 -4.41 -6.33 11.66
CA TYR A 197 -3.15 -7.03 11.78
C TYR A 197 -2.05 -6.10 12.32
N GLY A 198 -1.08 -6.66 13.01
CA GLY A 198 0.13 -5.94 13.46
C GLY A 198 0.49 -6.15 14.92
N TYR A 199 -0.42 -6.72 15.74
CA TYR A 199 -0.13 -7.06 17.12
C TYR A 199 -0.27 -8.57 17.35
N PHE A 200 0.86 -9.23 17.51
CA PHE A 200 0.92 -10.64 17.88
C PHE A 200 1.72 -10.77 19.19
N GLU A 201 1.14 -11.41 20.18
CA GLU A 201 1.77 -11.62 21.52
C GLU A 201 2.36 -10.33 22.14
N GLY A 202 1.66 -9.20 21.96
CA GLY A 202 2.09 -7.91 22.52
C GLY A 202 3.21 -7.20 21.77
N LYS A 203 3.67 -7.75 20.64
CA LYS A 203 4.68 -7.13 19.78
C LYS A 203 4.09 -6.79 18.42
N TYR A 204 4.44 -5.60 17.93
CA TYR A 204 4.17 -5.24 16.54
C TYR A 204 5.17 -5.93 15.62
N ARG A 205 4.66 -6.51 14.56
CA ARG A 205 5.47 -7.09 13.50
C ARG A 205 4.94 -6.60 12.14
N LYS A 206 5.85 -6.24 11.25
CA LYS A 206 5.48 -5.80 9.91
C LYS A 206 4.90 -6.96 9.10
N LEU A 207 3.83 -6.69 8.37
CA LEU A 207 3.19 -7.69 7.53
C LEU A 207 4.12 -8.17 6.40
N SER A 208 4.88 -7.25 5.82
CA SER A 208 5.89 -7.56 4.79
C SER A 208 7.00 -8.49 5.29
N GLU A 209 7.46 -8.30 6.54
CA GLU A 209 8.45 -9.18 7.17
C GLU A 209 7.86 -10.56 7.45
N GLU A 210 6.60 -10.62 7.92
CA GLU A 210 5.91 -11.88 8.16
C GLU A 210 5.68 -12.68 6.88
N ILE A 211 5.28 -12.00 5.80
CA ILE A 211 5.15 -12.63 4.48
C ILE A 211 6.48 -13.22 4.04
N GLN A 212 7.57 -12.48 4.14
CA GLN A 212 8.90 -12.96 3.76
C GLN A 212 9.31 -14.19 4.57
N ASP A 213 9.17 -14.13 5.89
CA ASP A 213 9.50 -15.25 6.78
C ASP A 213 8.65 -16.50 6.50
N VAL A 214 7.36 -16.33 6.18
CA VAL A 214 6.48 -17.44 5.81
C VAL A 214 6.95 -18.07 4.51
N LEU A 215 7.25 -17.25 3.49
CA LEU A 215 7.69 -17.74 2.19
C LEU A 215 9.03 -18.47 2.27
N GLU A 216 9.96 -18.00 3.08
CA GLU A 216 11.26 -18.65 3.29
C GLU A 216 11.15 -20.01 4.00
N ARG A 217 10.09 -20.20 4.80
CA ARG A 217 9.84 -21.46 5.54
C ARG A 217 9.03 -22.48 4.73
N ILE A 218 8.42 -22.06 3.63
CA ILE A 218 7.57 -22.94 2.85
C ILE A 218 8.42 -23.90 2.01
N ASP A 219 8.49 -25.12 2.45
CA ASP A 219 8.97 -26.25 1.65
C ASP A 219 7.79 -27.01 1.06
N PHE A 220 7.23 -26.48 -0.03
CA PHE A 220 6.06 -27.06 -0.68
C PHE A 220 6.33 -28.39 -1.34
N LEU A 221 7.55 -28.62 -1.77
CA LEU A 221 7.91 -29.78 -2.57
C LEU A 221 8.50 -30.89 -1.72
N GLY A 222 9.09 -30.55 -0.56
CA GLY A 222 9.76 -31.51 0.33
C GLY A 222 8.87 -32.67 0.75
N ASP A 223 7.60 -32.40 1.00
CA ASP A 223 6.62 -33.41 1.40
C ASP A 223 6.17 -34.31 0.24
N TYR A 224 6.31 -33.89 -1.03
CA TYR A 224 5.72 -34.56 -2.19
C TYR A 224 6.70 -34.95 -3.27
N MET A 225 7.80 -34.26 -3.41
CA MET A 225 8.80 -34.50 -4.45
C MET A 225 10.21 -34.24 -3.90
N PRO A 226 10.68 -35.07 -2.97
CA PRO A 226 11.98 -34.89 -2.31
C PRO A 226 13.18 -34.93 -3.26
N GLU A 227 12.99 -35.38 -4.51
CA GLU A 227 14.03 -35.52 -5.53
C GLU A 227 14.13 -34.28 -6.46
N LEU A 228 13.22 -33.30 -6.35
CA LEU A 228 13.24 -32.10 -7.19
C LEU A 228 13.86 -30.92 -6.44
N GLU A 229 14.63 -30.08 -7.15
CA GLU A 229 15.06 -28.78 -6.64
C GLU A 229 13.81 -27.94 -6.30
N HIS A 230 13.75 -27.48 -5.04
CA HIS A 230 12.64 -26.65 -4.57
C HIS A 230 12.76 -25.24 -5.13
N PRO A 231 11.69 -24.64 -5.69
CA PRO A 231 11.74 -23.27 -6.11
C PRO A 231 11.91 -22.37 -4.87
N ILE A 232 12.90 -21.50 -4.88
CA ILE A 232 13.04 -20.46 -3.87
C ILE A 232 11.92 -19.44 -4.08
N ILE A 233 10.97 -19.39 -3.16
CA ILE A 233 9.90 -18.40 -3.16
C ILE A 233 10.33 -17.26 -2.25
N SER A 234 10.47 -16.07 -2.82
CA SER A 234 10.85 -14.87 -2.08
C SER A 234 9.88 -13.74 -2.38
N TYR A 235 9.75 -12.81 -1.46
CA TYR A 235 9.01 -11.58 -1.62
C TYR A 235 9.95 -10.37 -1.55
N SER A 236 9.78 -9.48 -2.52
CA SER A 236 10.49 -8.20 -2.58
C SER A 236 9.52 -7.09 -2.92
N LYS A 237 9.45 -6.05 -2.09
CA LYS A 237 8.65 -4.85 -2.36
C LYS A 237 8.96 -4.23 -3.73
N LYS A 238 10.20 -4.31 -4.18
CA LYS A 238 10.65 -3.73 -5.44
C LYS A 238 10.22 -4.51 -6.69
N ILE A 239 10.10 -5.82 -6.59
CA ILE A 239 9.83 -6.70 -7.75
C ILE A 239 8.38 -7.18 -7.67
N GLN A 240 8.07 -8.01 -6.69
CA GLN A 240 6.74 -8.60 -6.57
C GLN A 240 5.71 -7.59 -6.08
N GLY A 241 6.07 -6.70 -5.13
CA GLY A 241 5.15 -5.70 -4.61
C GLY A 241 4.67 -4.72 -5.68
N GLU A 242 5.56 -4.26 -6.55
CA GLU A 242 5.19 -3.39 -7.67
C GLU A 242 4.24 -4.10 -8.66
N ASP A 243 4.60 -5.33 -9.09
CA ASP A 243 3.76 -6.13 -10.01
C ASP A 243 2.40 -6.48 -9.39
N MET A 244 2.35 -6.79 -8.09
CA MET A 244 1.09 -7.03 -7.38
C MET A 244 0.22 -5.78 -7.34
N LEU A 245 0.78 -4.61 -6.98
CA LEU A 245 0.03 -3.37 -6.90
C LEU A 245 -0.58 -2.93 -8.25
N GLU A 246 0.13 -3.22 -9.34
CA GLU A 246 -0.41 -3.00 -10.68
C GLU A 246 -1.59 -3.91 -11.03
N ARG A 247 -1.63 -5.13 -10.47
CA ARG A 247 -2.63 -6.15 -10.82
C ARG A 247 -3.88 -6.11 -9.97
N ILE A 248 -3.73 -5.86 -8.66
CA ILE A 248 -4.86 -5.92 -7.73
C ILE A 248 -6.00 -4.95 -8.10
N GLU A 249 -7.22 -5.37 -7.75
CA GLU A 249 -8.43 -4.64 -8.10
C GLU A 249 -9.06 -3.96 -6.87
N PRO A 250 -9.17 -2.60 -6.88
CA PRO A 250 -9.70 -1.86 -5.73
C PRO A 250 -11.06 -2.34 -5.23
N LYS A 251 -11.93 -2.78 -6.13
CA LYS A 251 -13.26 -3.29 -5.77
C LYS A 251 -13.20 -4.60 -5.00
N VAL A 252 -12.21 -5.45 -5.28
CA VAL A 252 -12.00 -6.72 -4.54
C VAL A 252 -11.47 -6.42 -3.14
N ILE A 253 -10.49 -5.51 -3.05
CA ILE A 253 -9.91 -5.08 -1.77
C ILE A 253 -10.99 -4.51 -0.85
N LEU A 254 -11.92 -3.72 -1.38
CA LEU A 254 -13.00 -3.07 -0.63
C LEU A 254 -13.88 -4.05 0.18
N HIS A 255 -13.96 -5.32 -0.25
CA HIS A 255 -14.71 -6.34 0.50
C HIS A 255 -13.98 -6.80 1.78
N ASN A 256 -12.66 -6.76 1.80
CA ASN A 256 -11.82 -7.28 2.88
C ASN A 256 -11.20 -6.18 3.74
N CYS A 257 -10.93 -5.02 3.15
CA CYS A 257 -10.40 -3.83 3.83
C CYS A 257 -11.51 -2.80 3.98
N THR A 258 -12.21 -2.86 5.13
CA THR A 258 -13.52 -2.23 5.30
C THR A 258 -13.52 -0.92 6.07
N PHE A 259 -12.34 -0.46 6.52
CA PHE A 259 -12.20 0.79 7.28
C PHE A 259 -11.28 1.79 6.56
N PHE A 260 -9.96 1.68 6.68
CA PHE A 260 -9.03 2.66 6.11
C PHE A 260 -9.08 2.71 4.58
N PHE A 261 -9.00 1.54 3.94
CA PHE A 261 -9.10 1.45 2.48
C PHE A 261 -10.45 1.97 1.98
N LYS A 262 -11.53 1.54 2.62
CA LYS A 262 -12.90 1.94 2.25
C LYS A 262 -13.09 3.45 2.32
N GLU A 263 -12.58 4.09 3.36
CA GLU A 263 -12.68 5.55 3.51
C GLU A 263 -11.94 6.27 2.38
N GLY A 264 -10.68 5.89 2.12
CA GLY A 264 -9.89 6.47 1.04
C GLY A 264 -10.49 6.23 -0.34
N TYR A 265 -10.97 5.00 -0.59
CA TYR A 265 -11.62 4.62 -1.84
C TYR A 265 -12.81 5.54 -2.17
N TRP A 266 -13.74 5.71 -1.22
CA TRP A 266 -14.93 6.53 -1.46
C TRP A 266 -14.60 8.02 -1.56
N ALA A 267 -13.63 8.51 -0.78
CA ALA A 267 -13.18 9.88 -0.88
C ALA A 267 -12.59 10.19 -2.26
N LEU A 268 -11.77 9.27 -2.80
CA LEU A 268 -11.17 9.41 -4.12
C LEU A 268 -12.19 9.23 -5.25
N GLN A 269 -13.13 8.32 -5.11
CA GLN A 269 -14.18 8.10 -6.11
C GLN A 269 -15.17 9.27 -6.19
N ALA A 270 -15.45 9.92 -5.06
CA ALA A 270 -16.36 11.07 -5.00
C ALA A 270 -15.72 12.37 -5.53
N PHE A 271 -14.39 12.45 -5.60
CA PHE A 271 -13.66 13.57 -6.14
C PHE A 271 -13.67 13.55 -7.66
#